data_dcfbe1869d1c53d432d7b0dc43db8337
#
_entry.id   dcfbe1869d1c53d432d7b0dc43db8337
#
_cell.length_a   1.000
_cell.length_b   1.000
_cell.length_c   1.000
_cell.angle_alpha   90.00
_cell.angle_beta   90.00
_cell.angle_gamma   90.00
#
_symmetry.space_group_name_H-M   'P 1'
#
loop_
_entity.id
_entity.type
_entity.pdbx_description
1 polymer ?
#
loop_
_entity_poly.entity_id
_entity_poly.type
_entity_poly.pdbx_seq_one_letter_code
_entity_poly.pdbx_strand_id
1 'polypeptide(L)'
;VVVGSDYARAAITPISEPVIEEKSLEIEALIRNVRGAMERAATLGKNISPEVLAIISNLEDAGRLADLSASNLELKVEDAQSILDITEPVARLRRVNDLLNKEIDVLTVQQEINTQARADIDRSQREYFLRQQLKAIQGELGEGNELAEEIEQYRDKIEKAQMPENAKEEATRQLKKLERMH
;
A
#
# COMPACT_ATOMS: atom_id res chain seq x y z
N VAL A 1 16.48 30.38 26.46
CA VAL A 1 15.14 30.94 26.17
C VAL A 1 14.65 31.64 27.44
N VAL A 2 14.28 32.91 27.34
CA VAL A 2 13.63 33.64 28.42
C VAL A 2 12.15 33.76 28.05
N VAL A 3 11.29 33.21 28.90
CA VAL A 3 9.83 33.31 28.69
C VAL A 3 9.34 34.58 29.37
N GLY A 4 8.89 35.55 28.58
CA GLY A 4 8.17 36.73 29.06
C GLY A 4 6.66 36.42 29.18
N SER A 5 5.87 37.36 29.75
CA SER A 5 4.41 37.18 29.92
C SER A 5 3.67 37.02 28.60
N ASP A 6 4.17 37.57 27.50
CA ASP A 6 3.45 37.64 26.22
C ASP A 6 4.20 36.97 25.05
N TYR A 7 5.50 36.73 25.14
CA TYR A 7 6.30 36.10 24.08
C TYR A 7 7.63 35.53 24.63
N ALA A 8 8.11 34.49 23.90
CA ALA A 8 9.41 33.90 24.19
C ALA A 8 10.55 34.69 23.52
N ARG A 9 11.65 34.91 24.22
CA ARG A 9 12.89 35.49 23.66
C ARG A 9 14.00 34.47 23.75
N ALA A 10 14.85 34.43 22.72
CA ALA A 10 16.05 33.62 22.69
C ALA A 10 17.24 34.45 22.19
N ALA A 11 18.40 34.27 22.84
CA ALA A 11 19.65 34.71 22.25
C ALA A 11 20.02 33.72 21.12
N ILE A 12 20.31 34.21 19.95
CA ILE A 12 20.71 33.43 18.80
C ILE A 12 22.13 33.74 18.37
N THR A 13 22.88 32.77 17.96
CA THR A 13 24.17 32.94 17.28
C THR A 13 23.99 32.42 15.86
N PRO A 14 24.12 33.24 14.83
CA PRO A 14 24.07 32.79 13.44
C PRO A 14 25.21 31.81 13.14
N ILE A 15 24.90 30.71 12.50
CA ILE A 15 25.86 29.75 12.00
C ILE A 15 25.95 29.95 10.47
N SER A 16 27.14 30.26 9.98
CA SER A 16 27.40 30.37 8.53
C SER A 16 27.59 28.98 7.94
N GLU A 17 26.89 28.65 6.91
CA GLU A 17 27.14 27.42 6.15
C GLU A 17 28.49 27.48 5.44
N PRO A 18 29.27 26.37 5.44
CA PRO A 18 30.50 26.31 4.67
C PRO A 18 30.19 26.41 3.16
N VAL A 19 30.97 27.24 2.47
CA VAL A 19 30.88 27.39 1.03
C VAL A 19 31.50 26.18 0.36
N ILE A 20 30.76 25.52 -0.53
CA ILE A 20 31.29 24.43 -1.34
C ILE A 20 32.09 25.03 -2.50
N GLU A 21 33.42 25.09 -2.38
CA GLU A 21 34.29 25.71 -3.38
C GLU A 21 34.38 24.93 -4.69
N GLU A 22 34.29 23.60 -4.64
CA GLU A 22 34.30 22.73 -5.82
C GLU A 22 33.17 21.69 -5.79
N LYS A 23 32.39 21.61 -6.84
CA LYS A 23 31.42 20.53 -7.04
C LYS A 23 32.15 19.25 -7.48
N SER A 24 32.41 18.35 -6.55
CA SER A 24 32.92 17.04 -6.90
C SER A 24 31.87 16.20 -7.64
N LEU A 25 32.33 15.22 -8.45
CA LEU A 25 31.44 14.27 -9.12
C LEU A 25 30.50 13.56 -8.15
N GLU A 26 30.95 13.34 -6.91
CA GLU A 26 30.15 12.72 -5.85
C GLU A 26 28.98 13.63 -5.44
N ILE A 27 29.21 14.92 -5.27
CA ILE A 27 28.16 15.90 -4.96
C ILE A 27 27.16 16.00 -6.10
N GLU A 28 27.62 16.03 -7.34
CA GLU A 28 26.74 16.05 -8.51
C GLU A 28 25.88 14.79 -8.59
N ALA A 29 26.46 13.61 -8.36
CA ALA A 29 25.73 12.35 -8.31
C ALA A 29 24.68 12.33 -7.19
N LEU A 30 25.01 12.85 -6.01
CA LEU A 30 24.10 12.94 -4.88
C LEU A 30 22.90 13.86 -5.20
N ILE A 31 23.17 15.03 -5.81
CA ILE A 31 22.12 15.96 -6.25
C ILE A 31 21.18 15.26 -7.25
N ARG A 32 21.73 14.55 -8.24
CA ARG A 32 20.91 13.79 -9.20
C ARG A 32 20.08 12.70 -8.54
N ASN A 33 20.69 11.99 -7.59
CA ASN A 33 19.98 10.94 -6.84
C ASN A 33 18.77 11.50 -6.07
N VAL A 34 18.96 12.59 -5.35
CA VAL A 34 17.87 13.21 -4.58
C VAL A 34 16.76 13.72 -5.50
N ARG A 35 17.11 14.38 -6.62
CA ARG A 35 16.11 14.83 -7.62
C ARG A 35 15.30 13.65 -8.15
N GLY A 36 15.98 12.61 -8.64
CA GLY A 36 15.31 11.41 -9.16
C GLY A 36 14.50 10.66 -8.09
N ALA A 37 14.95 10.69 -6.84
CA ALA A 37 14.21 10.11 -5.72
C ALA A 37 12.93 10.90 -5.39
N MET A 38 12.95 12.24 -5.44
CA MET A 38 11.76 13.09 -5.27
C MET A 38 10.72 12.84 -6.38
N GLU A 39 11.16 12.71 -7.63
CA GLU A 39 10.28 12.36 -8.75
C GLU A 39 9.65 10.97 -8.57
N ARG A 40 10.44 9.98 -8.15
CA ARG A 40 9.93 8.63 -7.85
C ARG A 40 8.92 8.65 -6.72
N ALA A 41 9.21 9.35 -5.62
CA ALA A 41 8.28 9.48 -4.50
C ALA A 41 6.94 10.07 -4.94
N ALA A 42 6.96 11.12 -5.77
CA ALA A 42 5.75 11.71 -6.35
C ALA A 42 4.98 10.70 -7.23
N THR A 43 5.67 9.93 -8.07
CA THR A 43 5.06 8.89 -8.92
C THR A 43 4.42 7.78 -8.08
N LEU A 44 5.00 7.43 -6.94
CA LEU A 44 4.48 6.45 -5.99
C LEU A 44 3.31 6.98 -5.13
N GLY A 45 2.91 8.24 -5.34
CA GLY A 45 1.73 8.82 -4.71
C GLY A 45 2.03 9.76 -3.54
N LYS A 46 3.30 10.13 -3.30
CA LYS A 46 3.62 11.21 -2.35
C LYS A 46 3.07 12.53 -2.87
N ASN A 47 2.38 13.25 -2.00
CA ASN A 47 1.77 14.54 -2.37
C ASN A 47 2.82 15.65 -2.47
N ILE A 48 3.53 15.70 -3.60
CA ILE A 48 4.51 16.75 -3.93
C ILE A 48 3.97 17.54 -5.11
N SER A 49 3.88 18.86 -4.96
CA SER A 49 3.32 19.67 -6.06
C SER A 49 4.25 19.73 -7.27
N PRO A 50 3.71 19.82 -8.51
CA PRO A 50 4.50 19.94 -9.73
C PRO A 50 5.46 21.13 -9.71
N GLU A 51 5.06 22.24 -9.07
CA GLU A 51 5.87 23.43 -8.93
C GLU A 51 7.13 23.17 -8.08
N VAL A 52 6.98 22.43 -6.99
CA VAL A 52 8.09 22.00 -6.13
C VAL A 52 9.05 21.09 -6.89
N LEU A 53 8.53 20.12 -7.65
CA LEU A 53 9.36 19.24 -8.48
C LEU A 53 10.12 20.04 -9.55
N ALA A 54 9.50 21.03 -10.17
CA ALA A 54 10.15 21.91 -11.15
C ALA A 54 11.28 22.74 -10.51
N ILE A 55 11.10 23.22 -9.28
CA ILE A 55 12.16 23.93 -8.54
C ILE A 55 13.29 22.95 -8.21
N ILE A 56 12.98 21.78 -7.65
CA ILE A 56 13.96 20.75 -7.27
C ILE A 56 14.80 20.32 -8.47
N SER A 57 14.20 20.13 -9.64
CA SER A 57 14.91 19.71 -10.86
C SER A 57 15.96 20.71 -11.35
N ASN A 58 15.78 22.00 -11.03
CA ASN A 58 16.70 23.07 -11.43
C ASN A 58 17.62 23.55 -10.31
N LEU A 59 17.46 23.05 -9.07
CA LEU A 59 18.20 23.52 -7.90
C LEU A 59 19.58 22.86 -7.84
N GLU A 60 20.65 23.64 -7.99
CA GLU A 60 22.04 23.14 -8.00
C GLU A 60 22.76 23.22 -6.66
N ASP A 61 22.22 23.96 -5.72
CA ASP A 61 22.78 24.13 -4.39
C ASP A 61 22.38 22.94 -3.49
N ALA A 62 23.37 22.24 -2.93
CA ALA A 62 23.13 21.02 -2.14
C ALA A 62 22.37 21.29 -0.84
N GLY A 63 22.65 22.41 -0.15
CA GLY A 63 21.98 22.79 1.07
C GLY A 63 20.52 23.14 0.83
N ARG A 64 20.24 23.99 -0.13
CA ARG A 64 18.87 24.38 -0.51
C ARG A 64 18.08 23.20 -1.05
N LEU A 65 18.72 22.30 -1.80
CA LEU A 65 18.08 21.07 -2.26
C LEU A 65 17.70 20.16 -1.08
N ALA A 66 18.60 20.00 -0.10
CA ALA A 66 18.31 19.25 1.11
C ALA A 66 17.12 19.83 1.86
N ASP A 67 17.11 21.15 2.10
CA ASP A 67 16.08 21.84 2.86
C ASP A 67 14.72 21.77 2.17
N LEU A 68 14.68 22.03 0.85
CA LEU A 68 13.44 21.95 0.09
C LEU A 68 12.91 20.52 0.00
N SER A 69 13.78 19.53 -0.19
CA SER A 69 13.37 18.13 -0.21
C SER A 69 12.84 17.69 1.14
N ALA A 70 13.55 18.00 2.25
CA ALA A 70 13.14 17.66 3.60
C ALA A 70 11.79 18.27 3.99
N SER A 71 11.53 19.53 3.60
CA SER A 71 10.26 20.21 3.90
C SER A 71 9.04 19.60 3.19
N ASN A 72 9.24 18.81 2.12
CA ASN A 72 8.19 18.11 1.40
C ASN A 72 8.07 16.62 1.78
N LEU A 73 8.89 16.16 2.74
CA LEU A 73 8.77 14.85 3.36
C LEU A 73 8.00 14.99 4.66
N GLU A 74 7.03 14.12 4.89
CA GLU A 74 6.31 14.05 6.17
C GLU A 74 7.16 13.33 7.22
N LEU A 75 8.25 14.00 7.64
CA LEU A 75 9.22 13.44 8.56
C LEU A 75 8.69 13.42 10.00
N LYS A 76 9.10 12.42 10.77
CA LYS A 76 8.95 12.43 12.21
C LYS A 76 9.82 13.53 12.82
N VAL A 77 9.42 14.03 13.98
CA VAL A 77 10.13 15.13 14.65
C VAL A 77 11.61 14.82 14.86
N GLU A 78 11.94 13.59 15.24
CA GLU A 78 13.32 13.13 15.45
C GLU A 78 14.16 13.17 14.18
N ASP A 79 13.58 12.74 13.04
CA ASP A 79 14.24 12.76 11.75
C ASP A 79 14.40 14.19 11.23
N ALA A 80 13.37 15.03 11.36
CA ALA A 80 13.43 16.44 11.01
C ALA A 80 14.49 17.18 11.84
N GLN A 81 14.55 16.93 13.14
CA GLN A 81 15.57 17.51 14.02
C GLN A 81 16.98 17.03 13.62
N SER A 82 17.14 15.74 13.27
CA SER A 82 18.42 15.21 12.83
C SER A 82 18.97 15.89 11.57
N ILE A 83 18.09 16.40 10.70
CA ILE A 83 18.49 17.18 9.52
C ILE A 83 18.89 18.60 9.91
N LEU A 84 18.10 19.26 10.79
CA LEU A 84 18.36 20.62 11.25
C LEU A 84 19.67 20.74 12.02
N ASP A 85 20.10 19.69 12.72
CA ASP A 85 21.36 19.67 13.48
C ASP A 85 22.60 19.55 12.58
N ILE A 86 22.41 19.21 11.28
CA ILE A 86 23.52 19.09 10.31
C ILE A 86 23.74 20.45 9.63
N THR A 87 24.82 21.12 9.98
CA THR A 87 25.19 22.43 9.38
C THR A 87 25.91 22.31 8.04
N GLU A 88 26.57 21.15 7.78
CA GLU A 88 27.30 20.90 6.55
C GLU A 88 26.30 20.49 5.42
N PRO A 89 26.22 21.24 4.29
CA PRO A 89 25.21 21.06 3.26
C PRO A 89 25.21 19.67 2.60
N VAL A 90 26.40 19.12 2.32
CA VAL A 90 26.49 17.80 1.65
C VAL A 90 26.10 16.67 2.59
N ALA A 91 26.51 16.73 3.86
CA ALA A 91 26.11 15.76 4.86
C ALA A 91 24.58 15.82 5.11
N ARG A 92 24.00 17.02 5.13
CA ARG A 92 22.56 17.22 5.23
C ARG A 92 21.85 16.61 4.03
N LEU A 93 22.32 16.83 2.80
CA LEU A 93 21.78 16.23 1.60
C LEU A 93 21.87 14.70 1.61
N ARG A 94 22.97 14.12 2.10
CA ARG A 94 23.09 12.66 2.30
C ARG A 94 22.03 12.13 3.26
N ARG A 95 21.86 12.81 4.40
CA ARG A 95 20.83 12.42 5.38
C ARG A 95 19.42 12.45 4.78
N VAL A 96 19.12 13.48 4.00
CA VAL A 96 17.83 13.60 3.29
C VAL A 96 17.69 12.48 2.26
N ASN A 97 18.75 12.16 1.49
CA ASN A 97 18.74 11.06 0.54
C ASN A 97 18.42 9.71 1.22
N ASP A 98 19.01 9.45 2.39
CA ASP A 98 18.76 8.20 3.12
C ASP A 98 17.32 8.10 3.60
N LEU A 99 16.76 9.20 4.12
CA LEU A 99 15.36 9.25 4.56
C LEU A 99 14.39 9.11 3.38
N LEU A 100 14.70 9.76 2.26
CA LEU A 100 13.90 9.70 1.05
C LEU A 100 13.89 8.28 0.43
N ASN A 101 15.02 7.59 0.43
CA ASN A 101 15.06 6.21 -0.03
C ASN A 101 14.23 5.28 0.85
N LYS A 102 14.28 5.45 2.18
CA LYS A 102 13.40 4.70 3.09
C LYS A 102 11.91 4.96 2.82
N GLU A 103 11.55 6.21 2.55
CA GLU A 103 10.18 6.58 2.22
C GLU A 103 9.74 5.92 0.90
N ILE A 104 10.61 5.91 -0.11
CA ILE A 104 10.36 5.24 -1.39
C ILE A 104 10.14 3.73 -1.19
N ASP A 105 10.95 3.08 -0.37
CA ASP A 105 10.79 1.67 -0.06
C ASP A 105 9.41 1.39 0.57
N VAL A 106 9.00 2.22 1.53
CA VAL A 106 7.67 2.11 2.16
C VAL A 106 6.55 2.32 1.14
N LEU A 107 6.64 3.37 0.30
CA LEU A 107 5.64 3.65 -0.72
C LEU A 107 5.55 2.53 -1.77
N THR A 108 6.68 1.94 -2.14
CA THR A 108 6.73 0.80 -3.06
C THR A 108 5.98 -0.40 -2.51
N VAL A 109 6.28 -0.79 -1.26
CA VAL A 109 5.56 -1.89 -0.59
C VAL A 109 4.07 -1.59 -0.45
N GLN A 110 3.72 -0.35 -0.12
CA GLN A 110 2.32 0.06 -0.02
C GLN A 110 1.59 -0.04 -1.37
N GLN A 111 2.25 0.33 -2.47
CA GLN A 111 1.71 0.18 -3.81
C GLN A 111 1.53 -1.29 -4.20
N GLU A 112 2.49 -2.15 -3.88
CA GLU A 112 2.39 -3.60 -4.10
C GLU A 112 1.20 -4.19 -3.36
N ILE A 113 1.03 -3.87 -2.06
CA ILE A 113 -0.10 -4.32 -1.24
C ILE A 113 -1.43 -3.86 -1.85
N ASN A 114 -1.53 -2.59 -2.26
CA ASN A 114 -2.73 -2.05 -2.88
C ASN A 114 -3.06 -2.72 -4.21
N THR A 115 -2.03 -3.00 -5.02
CA THR A 115 -2.20 -3.68 -6.31
C THR A 115 -2.67 -5.12 -6.11
N GLN A 116 -2.08 -5.84 -5.15
CA GLN A 116 -2.48 -7.20 -4.80
C GLN A 116 -3.92 -7.23 -4.28
N ALA A 117 -4.27 -6.34 -3.37
CA ALA A 117 -5.63 -6.26 -2.82
C ALA A 117 -6.69 -6.01 -3.92
N ARG A 118 -6.39 -5.14 -4.89
CA ARG A 118 -7.27 -4.91 -6.05
C ARG A 118 -7.41 -6.15 -6.91
N ALA A 119 -6.30 -6.83 -7.21
CA ALA A 119 -6.32 -8.07 -8.00
C ALA A 119 -7.15 -9.17 -7.32
N ASP A 120 -7.07 -9.30 -6.01
CA ASP A 120 -7.85 -10.27 -5.24
C ASP A 120 -9.35 -9.94 -5.22
N ILE A 121 -9.70 -8.65 -5.14
CA ILE A 121 -11.09 -8.19 -5.25
C ILE A 121 -11.65 -8.50 -6.66
N ASP A 122 -10.92 -8.15 -7.71
CA ASP A 122 -11.32 -8.39 -9.09
C ASP A 122 -11.52 -9.88 -9.37
N ARG A 123 -10.61 -10.72 -8.85
CA ARG A 123 -10.72 -12.17 -8.93
C ARG A 123 -11.97 -12.68 -8.23
N SER A 124 -12.23 -12.24 -7.02
CA SER A 124 -13.40 -12.65 -6.25
C SER A 124 -14.72 -12.23 -6.94
N GLN A 125 -14.77 -11.01 -7.48
CA GLN A 125 -15.92 -10.54 -8.24
C GLN A 125 -16.16 -11.37 -9.50
N ARG A 126 -15.09 -11.70 -10.22
CA ARG A 126 -15.17 -12.56 -11.41
C ARG A 126 -15.64 -13.97 -11.07
N GLU A 127 -15.13 -14.58 -9.99
CA GLU A 127 -15.59 -15.89 -9.53
C GLU A 127 -17.07 -15.88 -9.14
N TYR A 128 -17.51 -14.82 -8.44
CA TYR A 128 -18.91 -14.66 -8.10
C TYR A 128 -19.80 -14.57 -9.36
N PHE A 129 -19.39 -13.74 -10.34
CA PHE A 129 -20.14 -13.59 -11.59
C PHE A 129 -20.22 -14.90 -12.37
N LEU A 130 -19.11 -15.63 -12.47
CA LEU A 130 -19.09 -16.93 -13.17
C LEU A 130 -19.99 -17.96 -12.47
N ARG A 131 -20.03 -17.97 -11.13
CA ARG A 131 -20.94 -18.84 -10.37
C ARG A 131 -22.41 -18.49 -10.63
N GLN A 132 -22.74 -17.20 -10.73
CA GLN A 132 -24.11 -16.78 -11.08
C GLN A 132 -24.49 -17.18 -12.49
N GLN A 133 -23.59 -17.04 -13.46
CA GLN A 133 -23.81 -17.49 -14.82
C GLN A 133 -24.02 -19.02 -14.88
N LEU A 134 -23.18 -19.78 -14.20
CA LEU A 134 -23.29 -21.24 -14.12
C LEU A 134 -24.64 -21.64 -13.56
N LYS A 135 -25.08 -20.99 -12.46
CA LYS A 135 -26.40 -21.26 -11.85
C LYS A 135 -27.55 -20.92 -12.82
N ALA A 136 -27.44 -19.83 -13.57
CA ALA A 136 -28.45 -19.46 -14.56
C ALA A 136 -28.53 -20.50 -15.69
N ILE A 137 -27.38 -20.93 -16.23
CA ILE A 137 -27.28 -21.94 -17.27
C ILE A 137 -27.83 -23.30 -16.79
N GLN A 138 -27.49 -23.73 -15.57
CA GLN A 138 -28.03 -24.94 -14.96
C GLN A 138 -29.56 -24.88 -14.82
N GLY A 139 -30.09 -23.69 -14.42
CA GLY A 139 -31.53 -23.47 -14.38
C GLY A 139 -32.23 -23.53 -15.75
N GLU A 140 -31.59 -23.01 -16.80
CA GLU A 140 -32.11 -23.06 -18.17
C GLU A 140 -32.05 -24.49 -18.78
N LEU A 141 -31.03 -25.25 -18.42
CA LEU A 141 -30.88 -26.65 -18.85
C LEU A 141 -31.78 -27.61 -18.09
N GLY A 142 -32.43 -27.16 -17.02
CA GLY A 142 -33.28 -28.00 -16.17
C GLY A 142 -32.50 -28.97 -15.25
N GLU A 143 -31.19 -29.05 -15.35
CA GLU A 143 -30.35 -30.00 -14.62
C GLU A 143 -30.43 -29.78 -13.08
N GLY A 144 -30.69 -28.54 -12.63
CA GLY A 144 -30.85 -28.24 -11.22
C GLY A 144 -32.18 -28.66 -10.60
N ASN A 145 -33.23 -28.80 -11.44
CA ASN A 145 -34.57 -29.12 -10.96
C ASN A 145 -34.80 -30.64 -10.91
N GLU A 146 -34.30 -31.38 -11.89
CA GLU A 146 -34.42 -32.87 -11.89
C GLU A 146 -33.67 -33.52 -10.71
N LEU A 147 -32.46 -33.05 -10.45
CA LEU A 147 -31.66 -33.59 -9.36
C LEU A 147 -32.20 -33.20 -7.95
N ALA A 148 -32.71 -31.98 -7.82
CA ALA A 148 -33.36 -31.54 -6.60
C ALA A 148 -34.65 -32.33 -6.34
N GLU A 149 -35.45 -32.58 -7.38
CA GLU A 149 -36.63 -33.40 -7.33
C GLU A 149 -36.28 -34.88 -6.98
N GLU A 150 -35.22 -35.41 -7.55
CA GLU A 150 -34.75 -36.78 -7.27
C GLU A 150 -34.26 -36.92 -5.82
N ILE A 151 -33.50 -35.94 -5.31
CA ILE A 151 -33.06 -35.92 -3.89
C ILE A 151 -34.26 -35.85 -2.95
N GLU A 152 -35.26 -35.02 -3.25
CA GLU A 152 -36.48 -34.93 -2.46
C GLU A 152 -37.27 -36.26 -2.47
N GLN A 153 -37.36 -36.93 -3.62
CA GLN A 153 -37.98 -38.25 -3.74
C GLN A 153 -37.22 -39.31 -2.93
N TYR A 154 -35.87 -39.27 -2.91
CA TYR A 154 -35.10 -40.19 -2.07
C TYR A 154 -35.27 -39.90 -0.58
N ARG A 155 -35.36 -38.63 -0.19
CA ARG A 155 -35.66 -38.23 1.19
C ARG A 155 -37.00 -38.79 1.66
N ASP A 156 -38.05 -38.61 0.85
CA ASP A 156 -39.37 -39.15 1.09
C ASP A 156 -39.40 -40.69 1.16
N LYS A 157 -38.65 -41.37 0.30
CA LYS A 157 -38.52 -42.82 0.32
C LYS A 157 -37.84 -43.32 1.60
N ILE A 158 -36.79 -42.67 2.07
CA ILE A 158 -36.08 -42.98 3.31
C ILE A 158 -37.01 -42.79 4.50
N GLU A 159 -37.83 -41.76 4.56
CA GLU A 159 -38.78 -41.53 5.64
C GLU A 159 -39.91 -42.60 5.69
N LYS A 160 -40.43 -42.97 4.51
CA LYS A 160 -41.54 -43.93 4.39
C LYS A 160 -41.13 -45.39 4.55
N ALA A 161 -39.84 -45.72 4.39
CA ALA A 161 -39.36 -47.12 4.37
C ALA A 161 -39.28 -47.80 5.72
N GLN A 162 -39.62 -47.14 6.84
CA GLN A 162 -39.60 -47.69 8.20
C GLN A 162 -38.34 -48.50 8.52
N MET A 163 -37.16 -47.98 8.09
CA MET A 163 -35.86 -48.64 8.31
C MET A 163 -35.45 -48.60 9.76
N PRO A 164 -34.61 -49.56 10.23
CA PRO A 164 -33.91 -49.46 11.50
C PRO A 164 -33.08 -48.18 11.58
N GLU A 165 -32.94 -47.59 12.79
CA GLU A 165 -32.32 -46.26 12.99
C GLU A 165 -30.92 -46.15 12.39
N ASN A 166 -30.07 -47.15 12.57
CA ASN A 166 -28.72 -47.22 12.01
C ASN A 166 -28.71 -47.22 10.46
N ALA A 167 -29.71 -47.87 9.81
CA ALA A 167 -29.85 -47.85 8.35
C ALA A 167 -30.35 -46.50 7.83
N LYS A 168 -31.25 -45.85 8.59
CA LYS A 168 -31.78 -44.51 8.27
C LYS A 168 -30.69 -43.44 8.39
N GLU A 169 -29.84 -43.51 9.41
CA GLU A 169 -28.70 -42.60 9.56
C GLU A 169 -27.70 -42.71 8.39
N GLU A 170 -27.36 -43.95 7.99
CA GLU A 170 -26.42 -44.15 6.89
C GLU A 170 -27.03 -43.70 5.54
N ALA A 171 -28.30 -44.01 5.27
CA ALA A 171 -29.01 -43.56 4.07
C ALA A 171 -29.06 -42.04 3.99
N THR A 172 -29.37 -41.36 5.10
CA THR A 172 -29.39 -39.87 5.16
C THR A 172 -27.98 -39.30 4.97
N ARG A 173 -26.96 -39.96 5.49
CA ARG A 173 -25.58 -39.56 5.31
C ARG A 173 -25.13 -39.67 3.84
N GLN A 174 -25.50 -40.73 3.16
CA GLN A 174 -25.21 -40.93 1.73
C GLN A 174 -25.97 -39.92 0.86
N LEU A 175 -27.22 -39.62 1.20
CA LEU A 175 -28.01 -38.59 0.51
C LEU A 175 -27.37 -37.20 0.63
N LYS A 176 -26.91 -36.80 1.82
CA LYS A 176 -26.16 -35.56 2.04
C LYS A 176 -24.83 -35.53 1.28
N LYS A 177 -24.22 -36.70 1.02
CA LYS A 177 -23.01 -36.79 0.23
C LYS A 177 -23.33 -36.53 -1.26
N LEU A 178 -24.43 -37.09 -1.75
CA LEU A 178 -24.94 -36.86 -3.12
C LEU A 178 -25.25 -35.39 -3.34
N GLU A 179 -25.92 -34.70 -2.40
CA GLU A 179 -26.20 -33.26 -2.43
C GLU A 179 -24.93 -32.40 -2.57
N ARG A 180 -23.77 -32.85 -2.09
CA ARG A 180 -22.49 -32.12 -2.10
C ARG A 180 -21.62 -32.39 -3.31
N MET A 181 -21.93 -33.45 -4.08
CA MET A 181 -21.12 -33.87 -5.24
C MET A 181 -21.50 -33.11 -6.53
N HIS A 182 -22.54 -32.32 -6.46
CA HIS A 182 -23.02 -31.40 -7.49
C HIS A 182 -23.15 -29.99 -6.94
#